data_121e67f907b00b862b486e9b9ca0d5fa
#
_entry.id   121e67f907b00b862b486e9b9ca0d5fa
#
_cell.length_a   1.000
_cell.length_b   1.000
_cell.length_c   1.000
_cell.angle_alpha   90.00
_cell.angle_beta   90.00
_cell.angle_gamma   90.00
#
_symmetry.space_group_name_H-M   'P 1'
#
loop_
_entity.id
_entity.type
_entity.pdbx_description
1 polymer ?
#
loop_
_entity_poly.entity_id
_entity_poly.type
_entity_poly.pdbx_seq_one_letter_code
_entity_poly.pdbx_strand_id
1 'polypeptide(L)'
;IPHKDCATDASSNFSSDALCAVLPQFTWLPKHVFPQKRSYLMKTTIIGFPRVGSLRELKFASEKYFRGEISAEELQNTAKELQSTHWQLQQKNGISLIPVNDFSFYDNMLDTAVLLNAVPERYRALSLSPLDTYFAMARGYQGEHGDVKAFAMKKWFNTNYHYMVPEIEDTTEIRLAGEKPFAEYAEAKALGVPAKLVLIGPFTFLKLARFTGEKTLSDFVEDTVKAYCDYLAKLNELGAAWAELDEPYLVKDLSAEDIALFTQIYKTVLVAKGNVKVLLQTYFGDVRDCYSEITALDFDGIGLDFTEGKQTMALVQKNGFPKEKILFAGVVNGKNIWRNSYEKTLKILEQLRPVCGDIVLNTSCSL
;
A
#
# COMPACT_ATOMS: atom_id res chain seq x y z
N ILE A 1 11.08 52.92 5.82
CA ILE A 1 10.63 52.39 4.51
C ILE A 1 9.92 51.06 4.81
N PRO A 2 8.62 50.95 4.64
CA PRO A 2 7.87 49.74 5.02
C PRO A 2 7.94 48.66 3.94
N HIS A 3 8.17 47.42 4.38
CA HIS A 3 8.03 46.24 3.55
C HIS A 3 6.57 45.96 3.27
N LYS A 4 6.23 45.86 1.99
CA LYS A 4 4.92 45.43 1.49
C LYS A 4 4.85 43.92 1.56
N ASP A 5 3.79 43.45 2.22
CA ASP A 5 3.31 42.07 2.20
C ASP A 5 2.94 41.67 0.76
N CYS A 6 3.48 40.57 0.32
CA CYS A 6 3.04 39.88 -0.89
C CYS A 6 2.52 38.49 -0.46
N ALA A 7 1.31 38.48 0.07
CA ALA A 7 0.52 37.27 0.24
C ALA A 7 -0.08 36.90 -1.11
N THR A 8 0.53 35.98 -1.82
CA THR A 8 -0.10 35.32 -2.94
C THR A 8 -0.91 34.13 -2.44
N ASP A 9 -2.19 34.34 -2.38
CA ASP A 9 -3.24 33.33 -2.22
C ASP A 9 -3.14 32.29 -3.35
N ALA A 10 -2.51 31.16 -3.08
CA ALA A 10 -2.64 29.97 -3.90
C ALA A 10 -3.62 29.01 -3.21
N SER A 11 -4.87 29.45 -3.03
CA SER A 11 -5.99 28.57 -2.74
C SER A 11 -6.35 27.81 -4.02
N SER A 12 -5.61 26.76 -4.35
CA SER A 12 -6.09 25.77 -5.31
C SER A 12 -7.24 25.02 -4.65
N ASN A 13 -8.46 25.42 -4.99
CA ASN A 13 -9.68 24.67 -4.71
C ASN A 13 -9.56 23.28 -5.39
N PHE A 14 -9.10 22.28 -4.64
CA PHE A 14 -9.39 20.89 -4.97
C PHE A 14 -10.87 20.68 -4.68
N SER A 15 -11.71 20.91 -5.69
CA SER A 15 -13.13 20.62 -5.59
C SER A 15 -13.32 19.11 -5.45
N SER A 16 -14.36 18.71 -4.72
CA SER A 16 -14.85 17.32 -4.63
C SER A 16 -15.06 16.70 -6.02
N ASP A 17 -15.22 17.51 -7.03
CA ASP A 17 -15.38 17.12 -8.44
C ASP A 17 -14.10 16.55 -9.07
N ALA A 18 -12.90 16.90 -8.60
CA ALA A 18 -11.65 16.34 -9.12
C ALA A 18 -11.44 14.88 -8.65
N LEU A 19 -11.85 14.54 -7.44
CA LEU A 19 -11.84 13.18 -6.92
C LEU A 19 -12.91 12.30 -7.61
N CYS A 20 -14.09 12.87 -7.88
CA CYS A 20 -15.13 12.19 -8.65
C CYS A 20 -14.73 11.93 -10.11
N ALA A 21 -13.81 12.71 -10.69
CA ALA A 21 -13.39 12.54 -12.08
C ALA A 21 -12.52 11.30 -12.32
N VAL A 22 -11.86 10.75 -11.29
CA VAL A 22 -11.00 9.57 -11.42
C VAL A 22 -11.81 8.26 -11.30
N LEU A 23 -12.78 8.21 -10.41
CA LEU A 23 -13.54 6.98 -10.10
C LEU A 23 -14.57 6.57 -11.18
N PRO A 24 -15.30 7.47 -11.88
CA PRO A 24 -16.20 7.08 -12.97
C PRO A 24 -15.51 6.42 -14.16
N GLN A 25 -14.18 6.49 -14.24
CA GLN A 25 -13.41 5.92 -15.35
C GLN A 25 -13.48 4.39 -15.41
N PHE A 26 -13.85 3.73 -14.32
CA PHE A 26 -13.98 2.27 -14.27
C PHE A 26 -15.36 1.75 -14.69
N THR A 27 -16.39 2.59 -14.72
CA THR A 27 -17.78 2.17 -14.94
C THR A 27 -18.23 2.21 -16.39
N TRP A 28 -17.47 2.87 -17.32
CA TRP A 28 -17.89 3.12 -18.68
C TRP A 28 -16.91 2.56 -19.74
N LEU A 29 -16.75 1.25 -19.78
CA LEU A 29 -16.31 0.61 -21.02
C LEU A 29 -17.56 0.35 -21.87
N PRO A 30 -17.63 0.88 -23.12
CA PRO A 30 -18.81 0.66 -23.96
C PRO A 30 -19.05 -0.82 -24.16
N LYS A 31 -20.28 -1.27 -23.90
CA LYS A 31 -20.75 -2.66 -24.07
C LYS A 31 -20.54 -3.24 -25.48
N HIS A 32 -20.15 -2.41 -26.45
CA HIS A 32 -20.07 -2.76 -27.87
C HIS A 32 -18.69 -3.22 -28.36
N VAL A 33 -17.65 -3.18 -27.52
CA VAL A 33 -16.28 -3.56 -27.96
C VAL A 33 -16.01 -5.07 -27.81
N PHE A 34 -16.96 -5.83 -27.25
CA PHE A 34 -16.77 -7.27 -27.03
C PHE A 34 -17.84 -8.09 -27.75
N PRO A 35 -17.46 -9.09 -28.58
CA PRO A 35 -18.44 -10.01 -29.13
C PRO A 35 -19.17 -10.74 -28.01
N GLN A 36 -20.50 -10.79 -28.12
CA GLN A 36 -21.41 -11.43 -27.16
C GLN A 36 -21.04 -12.89 -26.91
N LYS A 37 -20.24 -13.15 -25.88
CA LYS A 37 -20.28 -14.40 -25.11
C LYS A 37 -19.82 -14.09 -23.68
N ARG A 38 -20.78 -13.95 -22.76
CA ARG A 38 -20.70 -13.57 -21.36
C ARG A 38 -20.25 -12.10 -21.15
N SER A 39 -21.15 -11.27 -20.67
CA SER A 39 -20.80 -9.94 -20.16
C SER A 39 -20.01 -10.14 -18.85
N TYR A 40 -18.73 -10.40 -18.95
CA TYR A 40 -17.83 -10.28 -17.82
C TYR A 40 -17.63 -8.79 -17.60
N LEU A 41 -18.32 -8.24 -16.61
CA LEU A 41 -17.93 -6.96 -16.07
C LEU A 41 -16.50 -7.15 -15.55
N MET A 42 -15.53 -6.49 -16.18
CA MET A 42 -14.13 -6.61 -15.79
C MET A 42 -13.99 -6.07 -14.36
N LYS A 43 -13.41 -6.86 -13.47
CA LYS A 43 -13.19 -6.43 -12.09
C LYS A 43 -12.19 -5.27 -12.04
N THR A 44 -12.36 -4.41 -11.06
CA THR A 44 -11.55 -3.21 -10.88
C THR A 44 -11.05 -3.12 -9.44
N THR A 45 -9.88 -2.55 -9.27
CA THR A 45 -9.31 -2.22 -7.95
C THR A 45 -8.42 -0.99 -8.05
N ILE A 46 -7.98 -0.48 -6.92
CA ILE A 46 -6.92 0.53 -6.80
C ILE A 46 -5.88 0.05 -5.79
N ILE A 47 -4.66 0.54 -5.86
CA ILE A 47 -3.59 0.16 -4.90
C ILE A 47 -3.80 0.85 -3.56
N GLY A 48 -4.18 2.12 -3.56
CA GLY A 48 -4.50 2.86 -2.34
C GLY A 48 -5.26 4.15 -2.66
N PHE A 49 -5.93 4.70 -1.64
CA PHE A 49 -6.77 5.89 -1.77
C PHE A 49 -6.18 7.09 -0.99
N PRO A 50 -6.30 8.35 -1.49
CA PRO A 50 -5.81 9.53 -0.80
C PRO A 50 -6.42 9.70 0.60
N ARG A 51 -5.58 9.68 1.64
CA ARG A 51 -6.02 9.65 3.04
C ARG A 51 -6.42 11.01 3.61
N VAL A 52 -5.98 12.11 2.99
CA VAL A 52 -6.05 13.44 3.61
C VAL A 52 -7.48 13.98 3.79
N GLY A 53 -8.44 13.44 3.02
CA GLY A 53 -9.81 13.93 2.95
C GLY A 53 -9.97 15.09 1.95
N SER A 54 -11.20 15.34 1.47
CA SER A 54 -11.52 16.33 0.44
C SER A 54 -11.28 17.78 0.89
N LEU A 55 -11.45 18.04 2.18
CA LEU A 55 -11.19 19.34 2.83
C LEU A 55 -9.95 19.32 3.72
N ARG A 56 -9.08 18.30 3.56
CA ARG A 56 -7.86 18.10 4.36
C ARG A 56 -8.14 17.80 5.83
N GLU A 57 -9.24 17.12 6.12
CA GLU A 57 -9.75 16.84 7.46
C GLU A 57 -8.69 16.17 8.33
N LEU A 58 -8.00 15.14 7.79
CA LEU A 58 -6.93 14.45 8.52
C LEU A 58 -5.80 15.40 8.92
N LYS A 59 -5.40 16.29 7.99
CA LYS A 59 -4.33 17.26 8.26
C LYS A 59 -4.70 18.18 9.42
N PHE A 60 -5.89 18.78 9.35
CA PHE A 60 -6.34 19.73 10.39
C PHE A 60 -6.58 19.05 11.74
N ALA A 61 -7.13 17.83 11.74
CA ALA A 61 -7.30 17.06 12.96
C ALA A 61 -5.94 16.70 13.58
N SER A 62 -4.96 16.25 12.78
CA SER A 62 -3.61 15.97 13.28
C SER A 62 -2.94 17.22 13.85
N GLU A 63 -3.05 18.38 13.20
CA GLU A 63 -2.50 19.63 13.68
C GLU A 63 -3.14 20.08 15.00
N LYS A 64 -4.47 19.91 15.17
CA LYS A 64 -5.17 20.17 16.42
C LYS A 64 -4.71 19.24 17.54
N TYR A 65 -4.55 17.95 17.23
CA TYR A 65 -4.03 16.96 18.18
C TYR A 65 -2.63 17.35 18.68
N PHE A 66 -1.74 17.73 17.78
CA PHE A 66 -0.38 18.15 18.15
C PHE A 66 -0.34 19.44 18.99
N ARG A 67 -1.37 20.28 18.94
CA ARG A 67 -1.52 21.45 19.81
C ARG A 67 -2.29 21.16 21.11
N GLY A 68 -2.74 19.91 21.32
CA GLY A 68 -3.56 19.52 22.47
C GLY A 68 -4.98 20.07 22.45
N GLU A 69 -5.48 20.48 21.27
CA GLU A 69 -6.84 21.04 21.11
C GLU A 69 -7.91 19.96 20.98
N ILE A 70 -7.54 18.75 20.58
CA ILE A 70 -8.41 17.56 20.51
C ILE A 70 -7.72 16.35 21.15
N SER A 71 -8.52 15.40 21.60
CA SER A 71 -8.06 14.13 22.15
C SER A 71 -7.59 13.14 21.09
N ALA A 72 -6.89 12.09 21.52
CA ALA A 72 -6.52 10.96 20.65
C ALA A 72 -7.75 10.27 20.06
N GLU A 73 -8.82 10.16 20.86
CA GLU A 73 -10.09 9.55 20.44
C GLU A 73 -10.75 10.37 19.32
N GLU A 74 -10.79 11.69 19.45
CA GLU A 74 -11.36 12.58 18.42
C GLU A 74 -10.56 12.49 17.11
N LEU A 75 -9.22 12.43 17.17
CA LEU A 75 -8.38 12.22 16.00
C LEU A 75 -8.66 10.86 15.34
N GLN A 76 -8.74 9.78 16.14
CA GLN A 76 -9.03 8.44 15.64
C GLN A 76 -10.45 8.35 15.04
N ASN A 77 -11.44 9.01 15.65
CA ASN A 77 -12.80 9.06 15.11
C ASN A 77 -12.84 9.79 13.76
N THR A 78 -12.11 10.91 13.61
CA THR A 78 -11.98 11.60 12.32
C THR A 78 -11.37 10.68 11.26
N ALA A 79 -10.35 9.88 11.62
CA ALA A 79 -9.73 8.92 10.70
C ALA A 79 -10.73 7.82 10.28
N LYS A 80 -11.50 7.26 11.21
CA LYS A 80 -12.53 6.25 10.93
C LYS A 80 -13.64 6.77 10.01
N GLU A 81 -14.11 7.98 10.24
CA GLU A 81 -15.11 8.63 9.38
C GLU A 81 -14.58 8.82 7.95
N LEU A 82 -13.33 9.25 7.80
CA LEU A 82 -12.67 9.38 6.49
C LEU A 82 -12.55 8.03 5.80
N GLN A 83 -12.06 7.01 6.48
CA GLN A 83 -11.93 5.66 5.94
C GLN A 83 -13.28 5.11 5.45
N SER A 84 -14.30 5.19 6.29
CA SER A 84 -15.66 4.75 5.94
C SER A 84 -16.19 5.48 4.71
N THR A 85 -16.00 6.80 4.64
CA THR A 85 -16.39 7.62 3.50
C THR A 85 -15.64 7.22 2.23
N HIS A 86 -14.33 6.96 2.33
CA HIS A 86 -13.49 6.54 1.21
C HIS A 86 -13.90 5.17 0.68
N TRP A 87 -14.18 4.19 1.54
CA TRP A 87 -14.64 2.86 1.14
C TRP A 87 -16.00 2.92 0.45
N GLN A 88 -16.96 3.66 1.02
CA GLN A 88 -18.29 3.84 0.42
C GLN A 88 -18.23 4.56 -0.93
N LEU A 89 -17.36 5.57 -1.07
CA LEU A 89 -17.16 6.28 -2.33
C LEU A 89 -16.62 5.34 -3.42
N GLN A 90 -15.63 4.51 -3.10
CA GLN A 90 -15.08 3.51 -4.01
C GLN A 90 -16.17 2.49 -4.42
N GLN A 91 -16.91 1.96 -3.45
CA GLN A 91 -17.99 1.00 -3.69
C GLN A 91 -19.08 1.61 -4.58
N LYS A 92 -19.52 2.83 -4.30
CA LYS A 92 -20.50 3.58 -5.10
C LYS A 92 -20.05 3.77 -6.55
N ASN A 93 -18.74 3.92 -6.77
CA ASN A 93 -18.16 4.07 -8.10
C ASN A 93 -17.79 2.74 -8.77
N GLY A 94 -18.20 1.59 -8.22
CA GLY A 94 -18.09 0.29 -8.85
C GLY A 94 -16.72 -0.36 -8.75
N ILE A 95 -15.87 0.06 -7.80
CA ILE A 95 -14.63 -0.66 -7.49
C ILE A 95 -14.98 -2.02 -6.89
N SER A 96 -14.48 -3.08 -7.53
CA SER A 96 -14.85 -4.46 -7.20
C SER A 96 -14.06 -5.04 -6.02
N LEU A 97 -12.88 -4.49 -5.75
CA LEU A 97 -11.98 -4.90 -4.67
C LEU A 97 -11.31 -3.66 -4.08
N ILE A 98 -11.66 -3.32 -2.87
CA ILE A 98 -11.34 -2.04 -2.22
C ILE A 98 -10.19 -2.22 -1.24
N PRO A 99 -9.12 -1.40 -1.30
CA PRO A 99 -8.03 -1.46 -0.33
C PRO A 99 -8.51 -1.07 1.07
N VAL A 100 -8.01 -1.81 2.06
CA VAL A 100 -8.16 -1.58 3.49
C VAL A 100 -6.80 -1.68 4.13
N ASN A 101 -6.52 -0.91 5.15
CA ASN A 101 -5.20 -0.70 5.75
C ASN A 101 -4.22 0.10 4.88
N ASP A 102 -4.71 0.73 3.82
CA ASP A 102 -3.96 1.70 3.01
C ASP A 102 -3.95 3.11 3.62
N PHE A 103 -4.83 3.37 4.58
CA PHE A 103 -4.87 4.62 5.35
C PHE A 103 -3.83 4.60 6.47
N SER A 104 -3.04 5.67 6.59
CA SER A 104 -2.09 5.86 7.69
C SER A 104 -2.14 7.29 8.20
N PHE A 105 -1.85 7.50 9.50
CA PHE A 105 -1.68 8.85 10.05
C PHE A 105 -0.44 9.55 9.49
N TYR A 106 0.58 8.77 9.15
CA TYR A 106 1.84 9.30 8.62
C TYR A 106 2.28 8.58 7.35
N ASP A 107 2.75 7.33 7.41
CA ASP A 107 3.09 6.51 6.25
C ASP A 107 2.96 5.00 6.52
N ASN A 108 2.84 4.20 5.45
CA ASN A 108 2.61 2.77 5.53
C ASN A 108 3.82 1.98 6.04
N MET A 109 5.05 2.49 5.85
CA MET A 109 6.25 1.85 6.39
C MET A 109 6.29 1.97 7.90
N LEU A 110 5.90 3.13 8.44
CA LEU A 110 5.80 3.35 9.89
C LEU A 110 4.68 2.50 10.49
N ASP A 111 3.52 2.42 9.85
CA ASP A 111 2.43 1.53 10.25
C ASP A 111 2.90 0.06 10.30
N THR A 112 3.64 -0.37 9.28
CA THR A 112 4.20 -1.73 9.21
C THR A 112 5.23 -1.96 10.32
N ALA A 113 6.08 -0.97 10.60
CA ALA A 113 7.07 -1.06 11.70
C ALA A 113 6.38 -1.27 13.05
N VAL A 114 5.31 -0.52 13.33
CA VAL A 114 4.51 -0.70 14.56
C VAL A 114 3.82 -2.05 14.58
N LEU A 115 3.22 -2.47 13.48
CA LEU A 115 2.56 -3.78 13.35
C LEU A 115 3.54 -4.93 13.65
N LEU A 116 4.79 -4.79 13.20
CA LEU A 116 5.85 -5.79 13.37
C LEU A 116 6.66 -5.61 14.66
N ASN A 117 6.22 -4.78 15.59
CA ASN A 117 6.94 -4.50 16.83
C ASN A 117 8.35 -3.87 16.64
N ALA A 118 8.64 -3.31 15.48
CA ALA A 118 9.89 -2.62 15.19
C ALA A 118 9.88 -1.19 15.75
N VAL A 119 9.77 -1.08 17.07
CA VAL A 119 9.79 0.18 17.84
C VAL A 119 11.09 0.21 18.64
N PRO A 120 12.06 1.10 18.35
CA PRO A 120 13.29 1.21 19.08
C PRO A 120 13.12 1.55 20.57
N GLU A 121 14.06 1.07 21.38
CA GLU A 121 14.00 1.23 22.85
C GLU A 121 13.90 2.69 23.27
N ARG A 122 14.56 3.62 22.59
CA ARG A 122 14.49 5.05 22.92
C ARG A 122 13.08 5.64 22.90
N TYR A 123 12.15 5.07 22.09
CA TYR A 123 10.74 5.49 22.09
C TYR A 123 9.91 4.74 23.13
N ARG A 124 10.23 3.44 23.38
CA ARG A 124 9.58 2.65 24.45
C ARG A 124 9.84 3.25 25.83
N ALA A 125 11.09 3.70 26.06
CA ALA A 125 11.52 4.31 27.32
C ALA A 125 10.73 5.58 27.66
N LEU A 126 10.14 6.27 26.67
CA LEU A 126 9.28 7.44 26.92
C LEU A 126 7.95 7.09 27.60
N SER A 127 7.54 5.82 27.59
CA SER A 127 6.28 5.36 28.17
C SER A 127 5.04 6.18 27.74
N LEU A 128 5.04 6.62 26.49
CA LEU A 128 3.93 7.35 25.87
C LEU A 128 2.77 6.42 25.49
N SER A 129 1.61 7.01 25.19
CA SER A 129 0.51 6.26 24.58
C SER A 129 0.96 5.65 23.23
N PRO A 130 0.30 4.58 22.73
CA PRO A 130 0.64 3.99 21.44
C PRO A 130 0.60 5.00 20.28
N LEU A 131 -0.37 5.92 20.28
CA LEU A 131 -0.49 6.95 19.24
C LEU A 131 0.61 8.00 19.37
N ASP A 132 0.96 8.43 20.59
CA ASP A 132 2.05 9.38 20.83
C ASP A 132 3.40 8.76 20.51
N THR A 133 3.61 7.47 20.81
CA THR A 133 4.81 6.73 20.42
C THR A 133 4.93 6.67 18.89
N TYR A 134 3.84 6.41 18.18
CA TYR A 134 3.80 6.45 16.71
C TYR A 134 4.22 7.82 16.18
N PHE A 135 3.66 8.90 16.73
CA PHE A 135 4.03 10.26 16.32
C PHE A 135 5.42 10.67 16.77
N ALA A 136 5.92 10.16 17.90
CA ALA A 136 7.30 10.39 18.33
C ALA A 136 8.31 9.79 17.33
N MET A 137 8.03 8.62 16.78
CA MET A 137 8.84 8.04 15.70
C MET A 137 8.79 8.87 14.41
N ALA A 138 7.61 9.43 14.07
CA ALA A 138 7.43 10.22 12.86
C ALA A 138 8.01 11.65 12.94
N ARG A 139 7.97 12.29 14.11
CA ARG A 139 8.23 13.73 14.27
C ARG A 139 9.28 14.06 15.33
N GLY A 140 9.72 13.06 16.10
CA GLY A 140 10.44 13.28 17.35
C GLY A 140 9.50 13.65 18.49
N TYR A 141 10.05 13.68 19.68
CA TYR A 141 9.35 14.08 20.89
C TYR A 141 10.27 14.92 21.75
N GLN A 142 9.73 16.00 22.32
CA GLN A 142 10.37 16.83 23.34
C GLN A 142 9.35 17.13 24.43
N GLY A 143 9.67 16.76 25.68
CA GLY A 143 8.74 16.96 26.77
C GLY A 143 9.14 16.28 28.08
N GLU A 144 8.18 16.10 28.97
CA GLU A 144 8.42 15.61 30.33
C GLU A 144 9.04 14.20 30.38
N HIS A 145 8.78 13.38 29.34
CA HIS A 145 9.27 11.99 29.26
C HIS A 145 10.66 11.87 28.62
N GLY A 146 11.27 12.98 28.18
CA GLY A 146 12.58 12.99 27.54
C GLY A 146 12.56 13.61 26.14
N ASP A 147 13.72 13.57 25.48
CA ASP A 147 13.89 14.09 24.12
C ASP A 147 14.39 13.00 23.18
N VAL A 148 13.64 12.77 22.10
CA VAL A 148 14.04 11.82 21.05
C VAL A 148 13.86 12.44 19.67
N LYS A 149 14.78 12.13 18.77
CA LYS A 149 14.69 12.52 17.35
C LYS A 149 13.76 11.57 16.62
N ALA A 150 13.08 12.07 15.58
CA ALA A 150 12.32 11.26 14.64
C ALA A 150 13.21 10.25 13.90
N PHE A 151 12.59 9.26 13.29
CA PHE A 151 13.23 8.44 12.28
C PHE A 151 13.76 9.29 11.12
N ALA A 152 14.78 8.79 10.42
CA ALA A 152 15.21 9.40 9.18
C ALA A 152 14.10 9.30 8.13
N MET A 153 13.94 10.36 7.33
CA MET A 153 12.95 10.41 6.26
C MET A 153 13.63 10.27 4.91
N LYS A 154 13.14 9.37 4.07
CA LYS A 154 13.62 9.17 2.70
C LYS A 154 12.46 9.26 1.71
N LYS A 155 12.77 9.59 0.46
CA LYS A 155 11.77 9.58 -0.62
C LYS A 155 11.23 8.17 -0.84
N TRP A 156 9.89 8.09 -0.98
CA TRP A 156 9.22 6.88 -1.43
C TRP A 156 9.42 6.72 -2.92
N PHE A 157 10.45 5.95 -3.29
CA PHE A 157 10.88 5.69 -4.67
C PHE A 157 11.06 6.98 -5.51
N ASN A 158 10.41 7.06 -6.66
CA ASN A 158 10.49 8.19 -7.59
C ASN A 158 9.29 9.17 -7.42
N THR A 159 8.70 9.23 -6.22
CA THR A 159 7.59 10.14 -5.87
C THR A 159 8.08 11.35 -5.08
N ASN A 160 7.19 12.31 -4.85
CA ASN A 160 7.40 13.40 -3.91
C ASN A 160 7.01 13.03 -2.46
N TYR A 161 6.44 11.85 -2.23
CA TYR A 161 6.17 11.35 -0.90
C TYR A 161 7.45 10.83 -0.23
N HIS A 162 7.42 10.82 1.09
CA HIS A 162 8.50 10.32 1.94
C HIS A 162 7.95 9.26 2.87
N TYR A 163 8.82 8.37 3.32
CA TYR A 163 8.54 7.39 4.36
C TYR A 163 9.53 7.55 5.50
N MET A 164 9.10 7.17 6.69
CA MET A 164 9.96 7.09 7.87
C MET A 164 10.73 5.76 7.79
N VAL A 165 12.06 5.84 7.83
CA VAL A 165 12.93 4.66 7.73
C VAL A 165 12.87 3.90 9.05
N PRO A 166 12.27 2.70 9.12
CA PRO A 166 12.26 1.91 10.33
C PRO A 166 13.68 1.61 10.78
N GLU A 167 13.95 1.77 12.08
CA GLU A 167 15.22 1.40 12.69
C GLU A 167 15.02 0.11 13.48
N ILE A 168 15.84 -0.89 13.18
CA ILE A 168 15.83 -2.20 13.80
C ILE A 168 17.11 -2.35 14.60
N GLU A 169 16.96 -2.44 15.92
CA GLU A 169 18.06 -2.61 16.88
C GLU A 169 18.34 -4.10 17.11
N ASP A 170 19.52 -4.48 17.60
CA ASP A 170 19.87 -5.87 17.89
C ASP A 170 18.91 -6.55 18.89
N THR A 171 18.28 -5.75 19.74
CA THR A 171 17.30 -6.19 20.74
C THR A 171 15.87 -6.22 20.22
N THR A 172 15.63 -5.77 18.99
CA THR A 172 14.30 -5.74 18.39
C THR A 172 13.77 -7.16 18.16
N GLU A 173 12.64 -7.47 18.74
CA GLU A 173 11.90 -8.71 18.53
C GLU A 173 10.83 -8.47 17.45
N ILE A 174 11.14 -8.80 16.20
CA ILE A 174 10.15 -8.73 15.11
C ILE A 174 9.09 -9.80 15.33
N ARG A 175 7.85 -9.37 15.45
CA ARG A 175 6.68 -10.24 15.60
C ARG A 175 5.41 -9.48 15.26
N LEU A 176 4.34 -10.18 14.93
CA LEU A 176 3.01 -9.56 14.81
C LEU A 176 2.55 -9.06 16.19
N ALA A 177 2.37 -7.76 16.33
CA ALA A 177 2.02 -7.11 17.60
C ALA A 177 0.84 -6.12 17.50
N GLY A 178 0.58 -5.58 16.33
CA GLY A 178 -0.48 -4.59 16.12
C GLY A 178 -1.81 -5.20 15.70
N GLU A 179 -2.91 -4.48 15.95
CA GLU A 179 -4.26 -4.91 15.61
C GLU A 179 -4.92 -4.08 14.49
N LYS A 180 -4.27 -2.98 14.05
CA LYS A 180 -4.83 -2.02 13.09
C LYS A 180 -5.43 -2.66 11.84
N PRO A 181 -4.71 -3.53 11.08
CA PRO A 181 -5.26 -4.11 9.84
C PRO A 181 -6.52 -4.92 10.08
N PHE A 182 -6.57 -5.63 11.20
CA PHE A 182 -7.67 -6.52 11.54
C PHE A 182 -8.90 -5.74 12.00
N ALA A 183 -8.70 -4.67 12.76
CA ALA A 183 -9.77 -3.77 13.19
C ALA A 183 -10.39 -3.05 11.97
N GLU A 184 -9.56 -2.49 11.09
CA GLU A 184 -10.04 -1.82 9.86
C GLU A 184 -10.77 -2.81 8.93
N TYR A 185 -10.28 -4.05 8.82
CA TYR A 185 -10.99 -5.08 8.06
C TYR A 185 -12.35 -5.40 8.65
N ALA A 186 -12.47 -5.52 9.98
CA ALA A 186 -13.75 -5.77 10.65
C ALA A 186 -14.73 -4.62 10.40
N GLU A 187 -14.28 -3.37 10.46
CA GLU A 187 -15.07 -2.17 10.16
C GLU A 187 -15.55 -2.17 8.70
N ALA A 188 -14.65 -2.42 7.74
CA ALA A 188 -14.99 -2.50 6.31
C ALA A 188 -15.97 -3.64 6.02
N LYS A 189 -15.77 -4.81 6.64
CA LYS A 189 -16.65 -5.97 6.52
C LYS A 189 -18.05 -5.68 7.07
N ALA A 190 -18.17 -4.97 8.19
CA ALA A 190 -19.44 -4.56 8.76
C ALA A 190 -20.21 -3.61 7.82
N LEU A 191 -19.51 -2.82 7.01
CA LEU A 191 -20.10 -1.95 5.98
C LEU A 191 -20.39 -2.68 4.65
N GLY A 192 -20.12 -3.99 4.56
CA GLY A 192 -20.30 -4.77 3.34
C GLY A 192 -19.33 -4.41 2.22
N VAL A 193 -18.15 -3.88 2.56
CA VAL A 193 -17.10 -3.51 1.60
C VAL A 193 -16.38 -4.76 1.10
N PRO A 194 -16.23 -4.95 -0.23
CA PRO A 194 -15.44 -6.05 -0.80
C PRO A 194 -13.94 -5.74 -0.62
N ALA A 195 -13.42 -6.00 0.57
CA ALA A 195 -12.11 -5.58 1.02
C ALA A 195 -10.97 -6.49 0.55
N LYS A 196 -9.82 -5.90 0.24
CA LYS A 196 -8.49 -6.51 0.25
C LYS A 196 -7.62 -5.79 1.28
N LEU A 197 -6.90 -6.53 2.11
CA LEU A 197 -6.00 -5.92 3.08
C LEU A 197 -4.65 -5.66 2.44
N VAL A 198 -4.20 -4.41 2.53
CA VAL A 198 -2.92 -3.95 1.97
C VAL A 198 -1.89 -3.87 3.09
N LEU A 199 -0.71 -4.43 2.86
CA LEU A 199 0.44 -4.33 3.76
C LEU A 199 1.72 -4.24 2.92
N ILE A 200 2.69 -3.45 3.38
CA ILE A 200 4.05 -3.49 2.80
C ILE A 200 4.59 -4.91 2.94
N GLY A 201 5.11 -5.47 1.86
CA GLY A 201 5.63 -6.83 1.86
C GLY A 201 6.94 -6.98 2.64
N PRO A 202 7.24 -8.20 3.12
CA PRO A 202 8.38 -8.47 4.00
C PRO A 202 9.72 -8.12 3.36
N PHE A 203 9.89 -8.35 2.06
CA PHE A 203 11.13 -8.06 1.36
C PHE A 203 11.37 -6.55 1.27
N THR A 204 10.37 -5.78 0.84
CA THR A 204 10.47 -4.30 0.81
C THR A 204 10.67 -3.71 2.20
N PHE A 205 9.98 -4.22 3.22
CA PHE A 205 10.16 -3.78 4.60
C PHE A 205 11.62 -3.94 5.05
N LEU A 206 12.19 -5.13 4.91
CA LEU A 206 13.57 -5.42 5.29
C LEU A 206 14.59 -4.59 4.48
N LYS A 207 14.39 -4.46 3.16
CA LYS A 207 15.30 -3.74 2.26
C LYS A 207 15.29 -2.22 2.47
N LEU A 208 14.22 -1.66 3.01
CA LEU A 208 14.08 -0.23 3.27
C LEU A 208 14.33 0.14 4.73
N ALA A 209 14.37 -0.82 5.65
CA ALA A 209 14.73 -0.61 7.04
C ALA A 209 16.23 -0.29 7.21
N ARG A 210 16.60 0.26 8.36
CA ARG A 210 17.96 0.49 8.81
C ARG A 210 18.26 -0.37 10.03
N PHE A 211 19.29 -1.17 9.94
CA PHE A 211 19.81 -1.96 11.05
C PHE A 211 20.85 -1.13 11.80
N THR A 212 20.69 -0.97 13.12
CA THR A 212 21.43 0.03 13.93
C THR A 212 22.36 -0.61 14.96
N GLY A 213 22.61 -1.91 14.88
CA GLY A 213 23.51 -2.65 15.74
C GLY A 213 24.56 -3.44 14.97
N GLU A 214 24.92 -4.59 15.51
CA GLU A 214 25.84 -5.56 14.90
C GLU A 214 25.08 -6.56 13.98
N LYS A 215 23.78 -6.80 14.28
CA LYS A 215 22.91 -7.63 13.46
C LYS A 215 22.64 -6.98 12.11
N THR A 216 22.50 -7.82 11.12
CA THR A 216 22.21 -7.44 9.72
C THR A 216 20.80 -7.84 9.33
N LEU A 217 20.37 -7.47 8.12
CA LEU A 217 19.08 -7.88 7.56
C LEU A 217 18.85 -9.40 7.70
N SER A 218 19.89 -10.20 7.45
CA SER A 218 19.79 -11.67 7.46
C SER A 218 19.34 -12.23 8.81
N ASP A 219 19.71 -11.58 9.90
CA ASP A 219 19.39 -12.02 11.26
C ASP A 219 17.90 -11.82 11.62
N PHE A 220 17.19 -11.00 10.87
CA PHE A 220 15.76 -10.69 11.10
C PHE A 220 14.80 -11.32 10.08
N VAL A 221 15.33 -12.09 9.11
CA VAL A 221 14.52 -12.71 8.06
C VAL A 221 13.53 -13.72 8.64
N GLU A 222 13.98 -14.61 9.52
CA GLU A 222 13.16 -15.68 10.09
C GLU A 222 11.99 -15.12 10.90
N ASP A 223 12.27 -14.17 11.79
CA ASP A 223 11.25 -13.50 12.62
C ASP A 223 10.25 -12.72 11.76
N THR A 224 10.76 -12.03 10.73
CA THR A 224 9.88 -11.30 9.78
C THR A 224 8.97 -12.28 9.03
N VAL A 225 9.51 -13.36 8.49
CA VAL A 225 8.73 -14.41 7.82
C VAL A 225 7.66 -14.96 8.74
N LYS A 226 8.02 -15.29 9.99
CA LYS A 226 7.07 -15.77 11.00
C LYS A 226 5.95 -14.75 11.24
N ALA A 227 6.28 -13.47 11.41
CA ALA A 227 5.27 -12.42 11.62
C ALA A 227 4.28 -12.31 10.45
N TYR A 228 4.74 -12.45 9.21
CA TYR A 228 3.85 -12.46 8.04
C TYR A 228 3.04 -13.76 7.92
N CYS A 229 3.58 -14.90 8.33
CA CYS A 229 2.79 -16.14 8.46
C CYS A 229 1.67 -15.97 9.49
N ASP A 230 1.98 -15.40 10.66
CA ASP A 230 0.99 -15.12 11.72
C ASP A 230 -0.07 -14.11 11.22
N TYR A 231 0.33 -13.09 10.44
CA TYR A 231 -0.59 -12.14 9.80
C TYR A 231 -1.56 -12.84 8.84
N LEU A 232 -1.07 -13.67 7.92
CA LEU A 232 -1.92 -14.40 6.98
C LEU A 232 -2.84 -15.41 7.68
N ALA A 233 -2.34 -16.10 8.70
CA ALA A 233 -3.15 -17.01 9.51
C ALA A 233 -4.32 -16.25 10.16
N LYS A 234 -4.06 -15.09 10.76
CA LYS A 234 -5.10 -14.25 11.37
C LYS A 234 -6.12 -13.73 10.33
N LEU A 235 -5.67 -13.35 9.12
CA LEU A 235 -6.58 -13.00 8.04
C LEU A 235 -7.47 -14.18 7.61
N ASN A 236 -6.91 -15.38 7.58
CA ASN A 236 -7.66 -16.59 7.27
C ASN A 236 -8.74 -16.86 8.34
N GLU A 237 -8.42 -16.69 9.61
CA GLU A 237 -9.39 -16.82 10.74
C GLU A 237 -10.53 -15.78 10.62
N LEU A 238 -10.23 -14.55 10.21
CA LEU A 238 -11.22 -13.50 9.98
C LEU A 238 -12.06 -13.71 8.71
N GLY A 239 -11.70 -14.69 7.88
CA GLY A 239 -12.34 -14.97 6.61
C GLY A 239 -12.10 -13.90 5.56
N ALA A 240 -10.92 -13.30 5.56
CA ALA A 240 -10.52 -12.35 4.53
C ALA A 240 -10.37 -13.06 3.18
N ALA A 241 -10.88 -12.44 2.12
CA ALA A 241 -10.80 -13.02 0.79
C ALA A 241 -9.45 -12.75 0.11
N TRP A 242 -8.86 -11.58 0.36
CA TRP A 242 -7.63 -11.12 -0.26
C TRP A 242 -6.69 -10.41 0.72
N ALA A 243 -5.40 -10.73 0.63
CA ALA A 243 -4.29 -9.97 1.16
C ALA A 243 -3.44 -9.44 -0.01
N GLU A 244 -3.13 -8.16 -0.01
CA GLU A 244 -2.19 -7.53 -0.93
C GLU A 244 -0.89 -7.24 -0.19
N LEU A 245 0.22 -7.76 -0.72
CA LEU A 245 1.56 -7.50 -0.22
C LEU A 245 2.31 -6.63 -1.21
N ASP A 246 2.59 -5.39 -0.81
CA ASP A 246 3.23 -4.38 -1.64
C ASP A 246 4.75 -4.57 -1.64
N GLU A 247 5.30 -4.94 -2.79
CA GLU A 247 6.73 -5.16 -2.99
C GLU A 247 7.33 -4.22 -4.06
N PRO A 248 7.24 -2.90 -3.88
CA PRO A 248 7.80 -1.96 -4.85
C PRO A 248 9.33 -2.01 -4.93
N TYR A 249 10.02 -2.62 -3.97
CA TYR A 249 11.48 -2.79 -4.08
C TYR A 249 11.88 -3.68 -5.26
N LEU A 250 11.00 -4.58 -5.72
CA LEU A 250 11.23 -5.48 -6.85
C LEU A 250 11.43 -4.79 -8.20
N VAL A 251 11.09 -3.51 -8.32
CA VAL A 251 11.31 -2.75 -9.57
C VAL A 251 12.71 -2.11 -9.64
N LYS A 252 13.52 -2.26 -8.59
CA LYS A 252 14.91 -1.83 -8.58
C LYS A 252 15.80 -2.84 -9.30
N ASP A 253 17.07 -2.44 -9.52
CA ASP A 253 18.09 -3.37 -9.98
C ASP A 253 18.41 -4.34 -8.84
N LEU A 254 18.12 -5.62 -9.02
CA LEU A 254 18.25 -6.64 -8.01
C LEU A 254 19.49 -7.50 -8.25
N SER A 255 20.22 -7.78 -7.18
CA SER A 255 21.29 -8.79 -7.21
C SER A 255 20.70 -10.21 -7.18
N ALA A 256 21.52 -11.22 -7.49
CA ALA A 256 21.12 -12.62 -7.38
C ALA A 256 20.76 -13.00 -5.93
N GLU A 257 21.45 -12.41 -4.97
CA GLU A 257 21.18 -12.59 -3.53
C GLU A 257 19.83 -11.99 -3.14
N ASP A 258 19.46 -10.82 -3.70
CA ASP A 258 18.15 -10.19 -3.48
C ASP A 258 17.02 -11.08 -3.99
N ILE A 259 17.17 -11.62 -5.19
CA ILE A 259 16.19 -12.52 -5.81
C ILE A 259 16.06 -13.82 -5.00
N ALA A 260 17.19 -14.39 -4.56
CA ALA A 260 17.20 -15.57 -3.72
C ALA A 260 16.51 -15.33 -2.38
N LEU A 261 16.80 -14.21 -1.72
CA LEU A 261 16.17 -13.79 -0.46
C LEU A 261 14.66 -13.62 -0.61
N PHE A 262 14.22 -12.88 -1.63
CA PHE A 262 12.80 -12.71 -1.94
C PHE A 262 12.10 -14.06 -2.14
N THR A 263 12.71 -14.93 -2.93
CA THR A 263 12.16 -16.26 -3.23
C THR A 263 12.07 -17.13 -1.97
N GLN A 264 13.10 -17.09 -1.10
CA GLN A 264 13.11 -17.80 0.18
C GLN A 264 11.99 -17.32 1.11
N ILE A 265 11.85 -16.02 1.29
CA ILE A 265 10.81 -15.41 2.11
C ILE A 265 9.42 -15.89 1.64
N TYR A 266 9.11 -15.71 0.37
CA TYR A 266 7.78 -15.99 -0.14
C TYR A 266 7.45 -17.48 -0.29
N LYS A 267 8.42 -18.34 -0.49
CA LYS A 267 8.20 -19.81 -0.40
C LYS A 267 7.65 -20.24 0.96
N THR A 268 8.04 -19.55 2.03
CA THR A 268 7.55 -19.84 3.38
C THR A 268 6.25 -19.12 3.69
N VAL A 269 6.18 -17.82 3.43
CA VAL A 269 5.01 -16.98 3.73
C VAL A 269 3.75 -17.49 3.02
N LEU A 270 3.85 -17.89 1.75
CA LEU A 270 2.71 -18.36 0.97
C LEU A 270 2.12 -19.70 1.44
N VAL A 271 2.89 -20.52 2.17
CA VAL A 271 2.36 -21.75 2.78
C VAL A 271 1.31 -21.42 3.87
N ALA A 272 1.46 -20.28 4.55
CA ALA A 272 0.57 -19.87 5.63
C ALA A 272 -0.73 -19.20 5.15
N LYS A 273 -0.93 -18.98 3.85
CA LYS A 273 -2.07 -18.21 3.32
C LYS A 273 -3.44 -18.86 3.57
N GLY A 274 -3.50 -20.18 3.76
CA GLY A 274 -4.76 -20.91 3.94
C GLY A 274 -5.72 -20.66 2.77
N ASN A 275 -6.93 -20.16 3.06
CA ASN A 275 -7.93 -19.80 2.05
C ASN A 275 -7.84 -18.34 1.56
N VAL A 276 -6.95 -17.54 2.15
CA VAL A 276 -6.73 -16.14 1.75
C VAL A 276 -5.97 -16.12 0.43
N LYS A 277 -6.51 -15.44 -0.56
CA LYS A 277 -5.79 -15.19 -1.80
C LYS A 277 -4.74 -14.10 -1.59
N VAL A 278 -3.52 -14.35 -2.03
CA VAL A 278 -2.41 -13.41 -1.89
C VAL A 278 -2.10 -12.75 -3.23
N LEU A 279 -2.19 -11.42 -3.25
CA LEU A 279 -1.76 -10.56 -4.35
C LEU A 279 -0.37 -10.02 -4.04
N LEU A 280 0.60 -10.33 -4.89
CA LEU A 280 1.86 -9.60 -4.94
C LEU A 280 1.64 -8.32 -5.76
N GLN A 281 1.83 -7.14 -5.17
CA GLN A 281 1.66 -5.88 -5.88
C GLN A 281 3.01 -5.17 -6.07
N THR A 282 3.32 -4.85 -7.33
CA THR A 282 4.49 -4.04 -7.69
C THR A 282 4.06 -2.76 -8.38
N TYR A 283 4.83 -1.69 -8.21
CA TYR A 283 4.56 -0.38 -8.81
C TYR A 283 5.84 0.45 -8.96
N PHE A 284 5.79 1.53 -9.75
CA PHE A 284 6.88 2.47 -10.07
C PHE A 284 7.93 1.93 -11.04
N GLY A 285 7.66 0.85 -11.74
CA GLY A 285 8.58 0.28 -12.73
C GLY A 285 8.24 -1.14 -13.14
N ASP A 286 9.18 -1.79 -13.81
CA ASP A 286 9.08 -3.18 -14.23
C ASP A 286 9.94 -4.12 -13.36
N VAL A 287 9.57 -5.39 -13.35
CA VAL A 287 10.20 -6.46 -12.54
C VAL A 287 11.13 -7.33 -13.37
N ARG A 288 11.94 -6.70 -14.23
CA ARG A 288 12.78 -7.38 -15.23
C ARG A 288 13.72 -8.43 -14.67
N ASP A 289 14.25 -8.20 -13.45
CA ASP A 289 15.25 -9.07 -12.86
C ASP A 289 14.64 -10.29 -12.14
N CYS A 290 13.34 -10.25 -11.80
CA CYS A 290 12.69 -11.30 -11.01
C CYS A 290 11.34 -11.78 -11.57
N TYR A 291 11.02 -11.46 -12.84
CA TYR A 291 9.74 -11.84 -13.45
C TYR A 291 9.47 -13.34 -13.38
N SER A 292 10.47 -14.15 -13.65
CA SER A 292 10.36 -15.62 -13.64
C SER A 292 10.04 -16.15 -12.24
N GLU A 293 10.70 -15.59 -11.24
CA GLU A 293 10.54 -16.00 -9.83
C GLU A 293 9.16 -15.62 -9.31
N ILE A 294 8.70 -14.39 -9.53
CA ILE A 294 7.37 -13.95 -9.08
C ILE A 294 6.25 -14.73 -9.74
N THR A 295 6.41 -15.10 -11.02
CA THR A 295 5.41 -15.89 -11.73
C THR A 295 5.40 -17.37 -11.33
N ALA A 296 6.53 -17.90 -10.85
CA ALA A 296 6.65 -19.27 -10.37
C ALA A 296 6.16 -19.48 -8.93
N LEU A 297 6.19 -18.45 -8.08
CA LEU A 297 5.72 -18.53 -6.69
C LEU A 297 4.19 -18.64 -6.61
N ASP A 298 3.65 -19.24 -5.54
CA ASP A 298 2.23 -19.57 -5.36
C ASP A 298 1.35 -18.34 -4.98
N PHE A 299 1.56 -17.21 -5.65
CA PHE A 299 0.64 -16.07 -5.57
C PHE A 299 -0.65 -16.36 -6.36
N ASP A 300 -1.79 -15.91 -5.85
CA ASP A 300 -3.08 -15.97 -6.55
C ASP A 300 -3.26 -14.83 -7.55
N GLY A 301 -2.59 -13.71 -7.31
CA GLY A 301 -2.59 -12.56 -8.19
C GLY A 301 -1.22 -11.86 -8.22
N ILE A 302 -0.92 -11.23 -9.34
CA ILE A 302 0.29 -10.43 -9.51
C ILE A 302 -0.11 -9.09 -10.11
N GLY A 303 0.27 -8.00 -9.43
CA GLY A 303 0.08 -6.63 -9.86
C GLY A 303 1.33 -6.10 -10.57
N LEU A 304 1.17 -5.70 -11.81
CA LEU A 304 2.25 -5.17 -12.66
C LEU A 304 1.92 -3.77 -13.17
N ASP A 305 2.92 -2.91 -13.20
CA ASP A 305 2.81 -1.54 -13.68
C ASP A 305 3.02 -1.47 -15.20
N PHE A 306 1.97 -1.14 -15.95
CA PHE A 306 2.01 -0.92 -17.41
C PHE A 306 2.11 0.57 -17.79
N THR A 307 2.30 1.44 -16.81
CA THR A 307 2.41 2.90 -17.01
C THR A 307 3.86 3.35 -16.97
N GLU A 308 4.58 2.99 -15.91
CA GLU A 308 6.00 3.31 -15.72
C GLU A 308 6.93 2.12 -16.01
N GLY A 309 6.41 0.91 -15.95
CA GLY A 309 7.14 -0.32 -16.27
C GLY A 309 7.38 -0.46 -17.77
N LYS A 310 8.45 0.17 -18.26
CA LYS A 310 8.78 0.23 -19.71
C LYS A 310 8.94 -1.13 -20.36
N GLN A 311 9.39 -2.12 -19.61
CA GLN A 311 9.61 -3.48 -20.09
C GLN A 311 8.46 -4.44 -19.75
N THR A 312 7.49 -4.03 -18.91
CA THR A 312 6.42 -4.91 -18.39
C THR A 312 5.67 -5.63 -19.52
N MET A 313 5.24 -4.91 -20.55
CA MET A 313 4.54 -5.54 -21.68
C MET A 313 5.42 -6.57 -22.42
N ALA A 314 6.67 -6.22 -22.68
CA ALA A 314 7.61 -7.12 -23.34
C ALA A 314 7.90 -8.38 -22.49
N LEU A 315 8.02 -8.22 -21.17
CA LEU A 315 8.22 -9.35 -20.24
C LEU A 315 7.03 -10.31 -20.28
N VAL A 316 5.81 -9.79 -20.19
CA VAL A 316 4.59 -10.59 -20.26
C VAL A 316 4.44 -11.29 -21.63
N GLN A 317 4.71 -10.59 -22.73
CA GLN A 317 4.60 -11.17 -24.07
C GLN A 317 5.66 -12.24 -24.35
N LYS A 318 6.90 -12.00 -23.89
CA LYS A 318 8.03 -12.91 -24.13
C LYS A 318 7.95 -14.17 -23.28
N ASN A 319 7.64 -14.03 -22.00
CA ASN A 319 7.71 -15.11 -21.03
C ASN A 319 6.34 -15.75 -20.75
N GLY A 320 5.24 -15.15 -21.24
CA GLY A 320 3.89 -15.54 -20.89
C GLY A 320 3.48 -15.08 -19.48
N PHE A 321 2.23 -15.36 -19.11
CA PHE A 321 1.70 -15.15 -17.76
C PHE A 321 0.91 -16.39 -17.34
N PRO A 322 1.08 -16.93 -16.12
CA PRO A 322 0.39 -18.14 -15.67
C PRO A 322 -1.14 -17.99 -15.74
N LYS A 323 -1.82 -18.93 -16.39
CA LYS A 323 -3.27 -18.86 -16.63
C LYS A 323 -4.12 -19.02 -15.37
N GLU A 324 -3.57 -19.66 -14.35
CA GLU A 324 -4.17 -19.87 -13.02
C GLU A 324 -4.08 -18.62 -12.13
N LYS A 325 -3.22 -17.67 -12.45
CA LYS A 325 -3.05 -16.43 -11.70
C LYS A 325 -3.86 -15.29 -12.31
N ILE A 326 -4.28 -14.38 -11.46
CA ILE A 326 -4.97 -13.15 -11.87
C ILE A 326 -3.93 -12.04 -12.10
N LEU A 327 -3.94 -11.44 -13.29
CA LEU A 327 -3.15 -10.25 -13.55
C LEU A 327 -3.90 -9.00 -13.05
N PHE A 328 -3.33 -8.29 -12.10
CA PHE A 328 -3.77 -6.96 -11.69
C PHE A 328 -3.00 -5.93 -12.53
N ALA A 329 -3.64 -5.49 -13.60
CA ALA A 329 -3.00 -4.65 -14.61
C ALA A 329 -3.05 -3.17 -14.22
N GLY A 330 -1.92 -2.60 -13.83
CA GLY A 330 -1.72 -1.19 -13.48
C GLY A 330 -1.72 -0.30 -14.71
N VAL A 331 -2.89 -0.08 -15.31
CA VAL A 331 -3.08 0.65 -16.56
C VAL A 331 -3.62 2.08 -16.38
N VAL A 332 -4.03 2.43 -15.16
CA VAL A 332 -4.48 3.77 -14.81
C VAL A 332 -3.38 4.46 -14.00
N ASN A 333 -2.89 5.60 -14.50
CA ASN A 333 -1.80 6.31 -13.84
C ASN A 333 -2.26 6.89 -12.49
N GLY A 334 -1.66 6.42 -11.38
CA GLY A 334 -1.95 6.89 -10.02
C GLY A 334 -1.17 8.14 -9.60
N LYS A 335 -0.13 8.55 -10.35
CA LYS A 335 0.72 9.71 -9.99
C LYS A 335 0.21 11.04 -10.48
N ASN A 336 -0.73 11.07 -11.41
CA ASN A 336 -1.21 12.30 -11.99
C ASN A 336 -2.73 12.41 -11.91
N ILE A 337 -3.22 13.64 -12.06
CA ILE A 337 -4.64 13.99 -12.01
C ILE A 337 -5.33 13.96 -13.38
N TRP A 338 -4.60 13.58 -14.43
CA TRP A 338 -5.15 13.62 -15.79
C TRP A 338 -6.12 12.48 -16.03
N ARG A 339 -7.16 12.77 -16.76
CA ARG A 339 -8.13 11.77 -17.21
C ARG A 339 -7.41 10.64 -17.97
N ASN A 340 -7.71 9.39 -17.61
CA ASN A 340 -7.15 8.24 -18.28
C ASN A 340 -7.51 8.19 -19.78
N SER A 341 -6.54 7.79 -20.61
CA SER A 341 -6.78 7.55 -22.03
C SER A 341 -7.36 6.15 -22.24
N TYR A 342 -8.67 6.05 -22.42
CA TYR A 342 -9.33 4.76 -22.65
C TYR A 342 -8.77 4.03 -23.87
N GLU A 343 -8.42 4.75 -24.94
CA GLU A 343 -7.83 4.15 -26.15
C GLU A 343 -6.51 3.44 -25.84
N LYS A 344 -5.61 4.10 -25.08
CA LYS A 344 -4.33 3.50 -24.67
C LYS A 344 -4.56 2.30 -23.75
N THR A 345 -5.46 2.41 -22.80
CA THR A 345 -5.80 1.32 -21.88
C THR A 345 -6.35 0.12 -22.63
N LEU A 346 -7.27 0.33 -23.57
CA LEU A 346 -7.84 -0.74 -24.39
C LEU A 346 -6.78 -1.43 -25.23
N LYS A 347 -5.86 -0.70 -25.87
CA LYS A 347 -4.74 -1.28 -26.62
C LYS A 347 -3.85 -2.18 -25.75
N ILE A 348 -3.59 -1.78 -24.50
CA ILE A 348 -2.83 -2.60 -23.54
C ILE A 348 -3.61 -3.90 -23.25
N LEU A 349 -4.89 -3.80 -22.95
CA LEU A 349 -5.74 -4.95 -22.63
C LEU A 349 -5.89 -5.91 -23.80
N GLU A 350 -5.99 -5.41 -25.03
CA GLU A 350 -6.03 -6.23 -26.25
C GLU A 350 -4.75 -7.07 -26.43
N GLN A 351 -3.60 -6.53 -26.04
CA GLN A 351 -2.33 -7.24 -26.07
C GLN A 351 -2.19 -8.26 -24.93
N LEU A 352 -2.77 -8.00 -23.76
CA LEU A 352 -2.70 -8.88 -22.59
C LEU A 352 -3.66 -10.08 -22.67
N ARG A 353 -4.83 -9.92 -23.27
CA ARG A 353 -5.89 -10.96 -23.35
C ARG A 353 -5.44 -12.30 -23.92
N PRO A 354 -4.64 -12.38 -24.99
CA PRO A 354 -4.21 -13.68 -25.51
C PRO A 354 -3.25 -14.40 -24.58
N VAL A 355 -2.53 -13.64 -23.75
CA VAL A 355 -1.41 -14.14 -22.90
C VAL A 355 -1.88 -14.46 -21.50
N CYS A 356 -2.77 -13.64 -20.92
CA CYS A 356 -3.25 -13.79 -19.54
C CYS A 356 -4.59 -14.56 -19.48
N GLY A 357 -4.87 -15.18 -18.32
CA GLY A 357 -6.19 -15.71 -17.98
C GLY A 357 -7.13 -14.59 -17.55
N ASP A 358 -7.32 -14.44 -16.25
CA ASP A 358 -8.13 -13.37 -15.66
C ASP A 358 -7.33 -12.09 -15.51
N ILE A 359 -7.96 -10.94 -15.81
CA ILE A 359 -7.37 -9.62 -15.68
C ILE A 359 -8.29 -8.75 -14.80
N VAL A 360 -7.71 -8.09 -13.81
CA VAL A 360 -8.33 -7.05 -12.99
C VAL A 360 -7.69 -5.70 -13.37
N LEU A 361 -8.51 -4.69 -13.63
CA LEU A 361 -8.02 -3.33 -13.88
C LEU A 361 -7.55 -2.71 -12.57
N ASN A 362 -6.36 -2.13 -12.60
CA ASN A 362 -5.75 -1.52 -11.42
C ASN A 362 -5.14 -0.16 -11.75
N THR A 363 -4.88 0.63 -10.71
CA THR A 363 -3.99 1.80 -10.82
C THR A 363 -2.53 1.35 -10.88
N SER A 364 -1.66 2.18 -11.44
CA SER A 364 -0.22 1.87 -11.55
C SER A 364 0.53 2.03 -10.22
N CYS A 365 -0.05 2.80 -9.30
CA CYS A 365 0.37 2.97 -7.91
C CYS A 365 -0.82 3.53 -7.11
N SER A 366 -0.66 3.78 -5.81
CA SER A 366 -1.66 4.48 -4.99
C SER A 366 -2.04 5.83 -5.63
N LEU A 367 -3.33 6.19 -5.56
CA LEU A 367 -3.88 7.46 -6.06
C LEU A 367 -3.43 8.65 -5.23
#